data_778ed693f1243d9461b677099ea61594
#
_entry.id   778ed693f1243d9461b677099ea61594
#
_cell.length_a   1.000
_cell.length_b   1.000
_cell.length_c   1.000
_cell.angle_alpha   90.00
_cell.angle_beta   90.00
_cell.angle_gamma   90.00
#
_symmetry.space_group_name_H-M   'P 1'
#
loop_
_entity.id
_entity.type
_entity.pdbx_description
1 polymer ?
#
loop_
_entity_poly.entity_id
_entity_poly.type
_entity_poly.pdbx_seq_one_letter_code
_entity_poly.pdbx_strand_id
1 'polypeptide(L)'
;MTYADTMSALQAKRAQLLTLHDEIRTLQQGVEPQPVEDYVFEGWDGPVKLSQLFGDKRDLFVIHNMGTTCRYCTMWADGFNGVYEHLADRAAFVLSTPNTPDVQKQFARSRGWRFPMVSHAGTTFAPDMGYRLEKGDEFGEGGSRWVPGVSAFQKRDGGVVRVSDTDLGPSDDFCSVWHLLDMLPEGPAGWEPKFRYA
;
A
#
# COMPACT_ATOMS: atom_id res chain seq x y z
N MET A 1 -27.19 26.24 11.89
CA MET A 1 -27.12 25.53 10.60
C MET A 1 -28.00 24.30 10.74
N THR A 2 -28.95 24.11 9.83
CA THR A 2 -29.81 22.92 9.84
C THR A 2 -29.05 21.69 9.32
N TYR A 3 -29.59 20.49 9.54
CA TYR A 3 -29.04 19.26 8.94
C TYR A 3 -28.94 19.39 7.40
N ALA A 4 -29.98 19.92 6.77
CA ALA A 4 -30.01 20.10 5.32
C ALA A 4 -28.93 21.07 4.83
N ASP A 5 -28.70 22.18 5.52
CA ASP A 5 -27.66 23.16 5.17
C ASP A 5 -26.27 22.53 5.28
N THR A 6 -26.02 21.76 6.35
CA THR A 6 -24.76 21.06 6.58
C THR A 6 -24.53 20.00 5.52
N MET A 7 -25.54 19.19 5.18
CA MET A 7 -25.44 18.17 4.14
C MET A 7 -25.17 18.77 2.75
N SER A 8 -25.79 19.92 2.44
CA SER A 8 -25.52 20.64 1.18
C SER A 8 -24.06 21.12 1.12
N ALA A 9 -23.55 21.69 2.22
CA ALA A 9 -22.15 22.11 2.30
C ALA A 9 -21.16 20.92 2.17
N LEU A 10 -21.47 19.78 2.79
CA LEU A 10 -20.68 18.55 2.66
C LEU A 10 -20.67 18.02 1.22
N GLN A 11 -21.82 18.04 0.51
CA GLN A 11 -21.89 17.66 -0.89
C GLN A 11 -21.02 18.56 -1.77
N ALA A 12 -21.03 19.88 -1.54
CA ALA A 12 -20.16 20.80 -2.25
C ALA A 12 -18.67 20.50 -2.02
N LYS A 13 -18.27 20.15 -0.79
CA LYS A 13 -16.89 19.75 -0.48
C LYS A 13 -16.50 18.41 -1.14
N ARG A 14 -17.41 17.43 -1.16
CA ARG A 14 -17.17 16.17 -1.87
C ARG A 14 -17.02 16.37 -3.38
N ALA A 15 -17.78 17.30 -3.98
CA ALA A 15 -17.59 17.64 -5.39
C ALA A 15 -16.20 18.26 -5.65
N GLN A 16 -15.72 19.14 -4.76
CA GLN A 16 -14.34 19.68 -4.84
C GLN A 16 -13.29 18.58 -4.72
N LEU A 17 -13.48 17.61 -3.81
CA LEU A 17 -12.57 16.47 -3.65
C LEU A 17 -12.51 15.62 -4.93
N LEU A 18 -13.64 15.36 -5.59
CA LEU A 18 -13.65 14.65 -6.89
C LEU A 18 -12.84 15.40 -7.96
N THR A 19 -12.91 16.73 -8.00
CA THR A 19 -12.09 17.53 -8.92
C THR A 19 -10.61 17.36 -8.61
N LEU A 20 -10.21 17.41 -7.33
CA LEU A 20 -8.82 17.19 -6.94
C LEU A 20 -8.34 15.76 -7.29
N HIS A 21 -9.18 14.74 -7.13
CA HIS A 21 -8.84 13.37 -7.55
C HIS A 21 -8.63 13.29 -9.08
N ASP A 22 -9.41 14.03 -9.88
CA ASP A 22 -9.21 14.09 -11.33
C ASP A 22 -7.89 14.80 -11.71
N GLU A 23 -7.53 15.87 -10.99
CA GLU A 23 -6.26 16.56 -11.15
C GLU A 23 -5.08 15.66 -10.78
N ILE A 24 -5.14 14.95 -9.65
CA ILE A 24 -4.13 13.96 -9.21
C ILE A 24 -3.98 12.89 -10.28
N ARG A 25 -5.07 12.32 -10.77
CA ARG A 25 -5.05 11.30 -11.82
C ARG A 25 -4.37 11.81 -13.09
N THR A 26 -4.65 13.04 -13.48
CA THR A 26 -4.04 13.67 -14.65
C THR A 26 -2.53 13.82 -14.48
N LEU A 27 -2.09 14.27 -13.30
CA LEU A 27 -0.66 14.38 -12.97
C LEU A 27 0.01 13.01 -12.98
N GLN A 28 -0.61 11.99 -12.37
CA GLN A 28 -0.08 10.61 -12.36
C GLN A 28 0.06 10.03 -13.77
N GLN A 29 -0.88 10.30 -14.67
CA GLN A 29 -0.80 9.87 -16.06
C GLN A 29 0.31 10.58 -16.85
N GLY A 30 0.71 11.77 -16.43
CA GLY A 30 1.79 12.56 -17.01
C GLY A 30 3.18 12.29 -16.41
N VAL A 31 3.29 11.42 -15.41
CA VAL A 31 4.58 11.08 -14.80
C VAL A 31 5.52 10.45 -15.83
N GLU A 32 6.76 10.97 -15.95
CA GLU A 32 7.80 10.31 -16.72
C GLU A 32 8.19 9.00 -16.02
N PRO A 33 8.04 7.84 -16.69
CA PRO A 33 8.30 6.57 -16.05
C PRO A 33 9.78 6.41 -15.66
N GLN A 34 10.03 6.01 -14.44
CA GLN A 34 11.36 5.79 -13.90
C GLN A 34 11.80 4.34 -14.15
N PRO A 35 12.84 4.09 -14.95
CA PRO A 35 13.46 2.77 -15.05
C PRO A 35 13.95 2.30 -13.67
N VAL A 36 13.74 1.02 -13.37
CA VAL A 36 14.18 0.41 -12.12
C VAL A 36 14.95 -0.87 -12.40
N GLU A 37 15.80 -1.27 -11.46
CA GLU A 37 16.49 -2.54 -11.51
C GLU A 37 15.51 -3.72 -11.42
N ASP A 38 15.90 -4.86 -11.98
CA ASP A 38 15.15 -6.10 -11.84
C ASP A 38 15.54 -6.80 -10.54
N TYR A 39 15.14 -6.21 -9.40
CA TYR A 39 15.47 -6.68 -8.07
C TYR A 39 15.11 -8.15 -7.87
N VAL A 40 15.93 -8.86 -7.10
CA VAL A 40 15.67 -10.25 -6.71
C VAL A 40 15.22 -10.29 -5.26
N PHE A 41 13.99 -10.72 -5.04
CA PHE A 41 13.38 -10.89 -3.73
C PHE A 41 13.45 -12.35 -3.29
N GLU A 42 13.33 -12.58 -1.98
CA GLU A 42 13.02 -13.92 -1.46
C GLU A 42 11.50 -14.13 -1.49
N GLY A 43 11.02 -14.96 -2.40
CA GLY A 43 9.63 -15.40 -2.48
C GLY A 43 9.36 -16.64 -1.62
N TRP A 44 8.10 -17.05 -1.55
CA TRP A 44 7.70 -18.23 -0.76
C TRP A 44 8.24 -19.56 -1.30
N ASP A 45 8.52 -19.63 -2.58
CA ASP A 45 9.02 -20.82 -3.29
C ASP A 45 10.46 -20.65 -3.81
N GLY A 46 11.17 -19.63 -3.32
CA GLY A 46 12.53 -19.30 -3.69
C GLY A 46 12.68 -17.90 -4.28
N PRO A 47 13.86 -17.56 -4.76
CA PRO A 47 14.16 -16.25 -5.33
C PRO A 47 13.24 -15.92 -6.51
N VAL A 48 12.76 -14.68 -6.56
CA VAL A 48 11.87 -14.18 -7.61
C VAL A 48 12.27 -12.76 -8.00
N LYS A 49 12.34 -12.50 -9.31
CA LYS A 49 12.65 -11.16 -9.83
C LYS A 49 11.42 -10.26 -9.85
N LEU A 50 11.63 -8.94 -9.74
CA LEU A 50 10.57 -7.95 -9.91
C LEU A 50 9.78 -8.17 -11.21
N SER A 51 10.50 -8.42 -12.33
CA SER A 51 9.89 -8.69 -13.63
C SER A 51 9.02 -9.94 -13.67
N GLN A 52 9.26 -10.93 -12.81
CA GLN A 52 8.49 -12.16 -12.71
C GLN A 52 7.20 -11.99 -11.87
N LEU A 53 7.15 -10.99 -10.96
CA LEU A 53 5.98 -10.73 -10.10
C LEU A 53 4.75 -10.28 -10.89
N PHE A 54 4.93 -9.82 -12.10
CA PHE A 54 3.82 -9.44 -13.00
C PHE A 54 3.01 -10.63 -13.51
N GLY A 55 3.59 -11.85 -13.54
CA GLY A 55 2.94 -12.97 -14.22
C GLY A 55 2.62 -12.62 -15.67
N ASP A 56 1.37 -12.78 -16.06
CA ASP A 56 0.83 -12.43 -17.39
C ASP A 56 0.36 -10.98 -17.52
N LYS A 57 0.37 -10.21 -16.41
CA LYS A 57 -0.09 -8.82 -16.38
C LYS A 57 1.01 -7.86 -16.89
N ARG A 58 0.54 -6.74 -17.43
CA ARG A 58 1.41 -5.62 -17.82
C ARG A 58 1.76 -4.71 -16.65
N ASP A 59 0.85 -4.58 -15.71
CA ASP A 59 0.93 -3.65 -14.58
C ASP A 59 1.03 -4.44 -13.26
N LEU A 60 1.74 -3.88 -12.26
CA LEU A 60 1.96 -4.48 -10.95
C LEU A 60 1.82 -3.43 -9.87
N PHE A 61 1.06 -3.74 -8.82
CA PHE A 61 1.10 -3.03 -7.55
C PHE A 61 2.01 -3.76 -6.56
N VAL A 62 2.97 -3.03 -5.98
CA VAL A 62 3.76 -3.49 -4.84
C VAL A 62 3.38 -2.67 -3.62
N ILE A 63 2.86 -3.34 -2.60
CA ILE A 63 2.57 -2.72 -1.31
C ILE A 63 3.83 -2.80 -0.44
N HIS A 64 4.37 -1.65 -0.05
CA HIS A 64 5.46 -1.55 0.91
C HIS A 64 4.87 -1.65 2.32
N ASN A 65 5.24 -2.71 3.03
CA ASN A 65 4.69 -3.03 4.34
C ASN A 65 5.85 -3.14 5.35
N MET A 66 5.68 -2.51 6.51
CA MET A 66 6.72 -2.42 7.56
C MET A 66 6.94 -3.74 8.32
N GLY A 67 6.17 -4.76 8.00
CA GLY A 67 6.28 -6.09 8.60
C GLY A 67 5.20 -6.41 9.65
N THR A 68 5.34 -7.59 10.26
CA THR A 68 4.32 -8.19 11.12
C THR A 68 4.07 -7.48 12.46
N THR A 69 4.91 -6.52 12.82
CA THR A 69 4.74 -5.71 14.04
C THR A 69 3.94 -4.42 13.83
N CYS A 70 3.66 -4.05 12.57
CA CYS A 70 2.90 -2.86 12.23
C CYS A 70 1.39 -3.16 12.17
N ARG A 71 0.63 -2.71 13.16
CA ARG A 71 -0.84 -2.89 13.21
C ARG A 71 -1.57 -2.11 12.10
N TYR A 72 -1.07 -0.93 11.73
CA TYR A 72 -1.62 -0.13 10.62
C TYR A 72 -1.41 -0.85 9.28
N CYS A 73 -0.18 -1.32 9.02
CA CYS A 73 0.11 -2.09 7.80
C CYS A 73 -0.74 -3.36 7.71
N THR A 74 -1.04 -3.98 8.86
CA THR A 74 -1.92 -5.15 8.92
C THR A 74 -3.35 -4.77 8.53
N MET A 75 -3.87 -3.64 9.01
CA MET A 75 -5.19 -3.14 8.67
C MET A 75 -5.33 -2.84 7.17
N TRP A 76 -4.34 -2.16 6.55
CA TRP A 76 -4.34 -1.94 5.10
C TRP A 76 -4.33 -3.26 4.34
N ALA A 77 -3.47 -4.20 4.74
CA ALA A 77 -3.38 -5.50 4.09
C ALA A 77 -4.68 -6.33 4.22
N ASP A 78 -5.37 -6.25 5.37
CA ASP A 78 -6.71 -6.84 5.53
C ASP A 78 -7.72 -6.20 4.55
N GLY A 79 -7.68 -4.88 4.38
CA GLY A 79 -8.50 -4.16 3.42
C GLY A 79 -8.21 -4.57 1.97
N PHE A 80 -6.95 -4.62 1.59
CA PHE A 80 -6.54 -5.10 0.27
C PHE A 80 -6.93 -6.56 0.04
N ASN A 81 -6.85 -7.42 1.05
CA ASN A 81 -7.31 -8.80 0.94
C ASN A 81 -8.81 -8.90 0.65
N GLY A 82 -9.62 -7.98 1.18
CA GLY A 82 -11.04 -7.89 0.90
C GLY A 82 -11.38 -7.58 -0.56
N VAL A 83 -10.52 -6.83 -1.24
CA VAL A 83 -10.71 -6.41 -2.66
C VAL A 83 -9.69 -7.05 -3.61
N TYR A 84 -8.90 -8.01 -3.14
CA TYR A 84 -7.77 -8.59 -3.87
C TYR A 84 -8.15 -9.14 -5.24
N GLU A 85 -9.26 -9.89 -5.35
CA GLU A 85 -9.70 -10.47 -6.61
C GLU A 85 -9.98 -9.41 -7.69
N HIS A 86 -10.54 -8.28 -7.30
CA HIS A 86 -10.80 -7.17 -8.23
C HIS A 86 -9.50 -6.50 -8.69
N LEU A 87 -8.52 -6.36 -7.79
CA LEU A 87 -7.21 -5.81 -8.14
C LEU A 87 -6.45 -6.77 -9.06
N ALA A 88 -6.42 -8.07 -8.69
CA ALA A 88 -5.69 -9.11 -9.42
C ALA A 88 -6.27 -9.39 -10.82
N ASP A 89 -7.55 -9.11 -11.06
CA ASP A 89 -8.15 -9.19 -12.39
C ASP A 89 -7.51 -8.18 -13.35
N ARG A 90 -7.18 -6.96 -12.86
CA ARG A 90 -6.64 -5.88 -13.71
C ARG A 90 -5.11 -5.80 -13.71
N ALA A 91 -4.44 -6.03 -12.59
CA ALA A 91 -3.01 -5.88 -12.42
C ALA A 91 -2.47 -6.94 -11.46
N ALA A 92 -1.22 -7.32 -11.59
CA ALA A 92 -0.55 -8.12 -10.57
C ALA A 92 -0.50 -7.32 -9.26
N PHE A 93 -0.54 -8.04 -8.13
CA PHE A 93 -0.54 -7.44 -6.80
C PHE A 93 0.36 -8.25 -5.88
N VAL A 94 1.31 -7.60 -5.22
CA VAL A 94 2.26 -8.24 -4.32
C VAL A 94 2.47 -7.38 -3.08
N LEU A 95 2.56 -7.99 -1.92
CA LEU A 95 2.94 -7.31 -0.68
C LEU A 95 4.40 -7.61 -0.35
N SER A 96 5.21 -6.57 -0.19
CA SER A 96 6.65 -6.64 0.09
C SER A 96 6.92 -6.23 1.54
N THR A 97 7.65 -7.07 2.30
CA THR A 97 8.00 -6.82 3.72
C THR A 97 9.46 -7.12 4.02
N PRO A 98 10.02 -6.61 5.13
CA PRO A 98 11.34 -7.00 5.60
C PRO A 98 11.38 -8.40 6.27
N ASN A 99 10.24 -9.04 6.49
CA ASN A 99 10.16 -10.35 7.13
C ASN A 99 10.57 -11.47 6.18
N THR A 100 11.16 -12.54 6.73
CA THR A 100 11.49 -13.75 5.96
C THR A 100 10.24 -14.44 5.41
N PRO A 101 10.35 -15.23 4.32
CA PRO A 101 9.23 -15.96 3.75
C PRO A 101 8.44 -16.82 4.75
N ASP A 102 9.13 -17.48 5.70
CA ASP A 102 8.45 -18.32 6.70
C ASP A 102 7.60 -17.50 7.67
N VAL A 103 8.11 -16.35 8.13
CA VAL A 103 7.34 -15.40 8.96
C VAL A 103 6.14 -14.85 8.18
N GLN A 104 6.34 -14.51 6.92
CA GLN A 104 5.25 -14.04 6.04
C GLN A 104 4.18 -15.12 5.88
N LYS A 105 4.54 -16.37 5.56
CA LYS A 105 3.61 -17.51 5.41
C LYS A 105 2.76 -17.71 6.67
N GLN A 106 3.41 -17.72 7.83
CA GLN A 106 2.72 -17.91 9.11
C GLN A 106 1.74 -16.77 9.38
N PHE A 107 2.16 -15.53 9.17
CA PHE A 107 1.33 -14.34 9.43
C PHE A 107 0.16 -14.28 8.44
N ALA A 108 0.41 -14.43 7.15
CA ALA A 108 -0.61 -14.43 6.11
C ALA A 108 -1.69 -15.50 6.37
N ARG A 109 -1.28 -16.72 6.76
CA ARG A 109 -2.24 -17.79 7.14
C ARG A 109 -3.10 -17.38 8.34
N SER A 110 -2.50 -16.74 9.35
CA SER A 110 -3.24 -16.30 10.53
C SER A 110 -4.27 -15.20 10.24
N ARG A 111 -4.07 -14.46 9.13
CA ARG A 111 -4.95 -13.38 8.66
C ARG A 111 -5.88 -13.79 7.52
N GLY A 112 -5.67 -14.96 6.92
CA GLY A 112 -6.39 -15.40 5.73
C GLY A 112 -6.06 -14.57 4.48
N TRP A 113 -4.84 -14.02 4.40
CA TRP A 113 -4.40 -13.26 3.22
C TRP A 113 -4.15 -14.20 2.03
N ARG A 114 -4.61 -13.80 0.86
CA ARG A 114 -4.58 -14.60 -0.37
C ARG A 114 -3.61 -14.07 -1.42
N PHE A 115 -3.15 -12.84 -1.29
CA PHE A 115 -2.21 -12.22 -2.23
C PHE A 115 -0.79 -12.74 -2.03
N PRO A 116 0.04 -12.76 -3.10
CA PRO A 116 1.46 -13.08 -3.03
C PRO A 116 2.23 -12.11 -2.12
N MET A 117 3.27 -12.63 -1.47
CA MET A 117 4.18 -11.84 -0.65
C MET A 117 5.62 -12.15 -1.01
N VAL A 118 6.50 -11.14 -0.87
CA VAL A 118 7.94 -11.26 -1.08
C VAL A 118 8.71 -10.55 0.04
N SER A 119 9.88 -11.06 0.36
CA SER A 119 10.80 -10.38 1.27
C SER A 119 11.78 -9.51 0.48
N HIS A 120 11.87 -8.23 0.86
CA HIS A 120 12.89 -7.32 0.37
C HIS A 120 14.12 -7.24 1.29
N ALA A 121 14.19 -8.08 2.32
CA ALA A 121 15.33 -8.14 3.21
C ALA A 121 16.61 -8.44 2.41
N GLY A 122 17.68 -7.69 2.70
CA GLY A 122 18.96 -7.85 2.02
C GLY A 122 19.03 -7.25 0.60
N THR A 123 17.96 -6.60 0.12
CA THR A 123 17.95 -5.87 -1.16
C THR A 123 18.00 -4.36 -0.95
N THR A 124 18.32 -3.62 -2.01
CA THR A 124 18.22 -2.15 -2.03
C THR A 124 16.85 -1.66 -2.47
N PHE A 125 15.89 -2.55 -2.77
CA PHE A 125 14.57 -2.19 -3.32
C PHE A 125 13.84 -1.13 -2.49
N ALA A 126 13.68 -1.34 -1.19
CA ALA A 126 12.92 -0.40 -0.38
C ALA A 126 13.63 0.97 -0.21
N PRO A 127 14.98 1.05 0.03
CA PRO A 127 15.70 2.32 -0.03
C PRO A 127 15.57 3.03 -1.38
N ASP A 128 15.79 2.30 -2.49
CA ASP A 128 15.76 2.88 -3.85
C ASP A 128 14.38 3.40 -4.23
N MET A 129 13.33 2.77 -3.68
CA MET A 129 11.94 3.22 -3.85
C MET A 129 11.52 4.34 -2.89
N GLY A 130 12.36 4.70 -1.91
CA GLY A 130 12.05 5.74 -0.93
C GLY A 130 11.30 5.24 0.32
N TYR A 131 11.14 3.91 0.48
CA TYR A 131 10.37 3.31 1.57
C TYR A 131 11.24 2.80 2.73
N ARG A 132 12.44 3.34 2.87
CA ARG A 132 13.32 3.13 4.02
C ARG A 132 13.98 4.43 4.43
N LEU A 133 13.80 4.81 5.69
CA LEU A 133 14.43 5.99 6.28
C LEU A 133 15.91 5.75 6.60
N GLU A 134 16.67 6.83 6.63
CA GLU A 134 18.04 6.81 7.13
C GLU A 134 18.10 6.50 8.63
N LYS A 135 19.27 6.07 9.10
CA LYS A 135 19.47 5.80 10.52
C LYS A 135 19.38 7.12 11.30
N GLY A 136 18.51 7.16 12.28
CA GLY A 136 18.24 8.35 13.09
C GLY A 136 16.88 9.00 12.81
N ASP A 137 16.23 8.62 11.70
CA ASP A 137 14.89 9.12 11.30
C ASP A 137 13.80 8.09 11.58
N GLU A 138 14.04 7.16 12.53
CA GLU A 138 13.09 6.12 12.92
C GLU A 138 11.80 6.75 13.47
N PHE A 139 10.64 6.15 13.14
CA PHE A 139 9.34 6.62 13.61
C PHE A 139 8.47 5.47 14.14
N GLY A 140 7.40 5.86 14.84
CA GLY A 140 6.42 4.95 15.39
C GLY A 140 6.92 4.14 16.59
N GLU A 141 6.04 3.33 17.15
CA GLU A 141 6.38 2.43 18.23
C GLU A 141 7.38 1.37 17.72
N GLY A 142 8.53 1.27 18.40
CA GLY A 142 9.58 0.33 18.02
C GLY A 142 10.64 0.84 17.04
N GLY A 143 10.62 2.13 16.71
CA GLY A 143 11.69 2.78 15.92
C GLY A 143 11.84 2.17 14.53
N SER A 144 10.75 2.10 13.76
CA SER A 144 10.80 1.58 12.39
C SER A 144 11.53 2.55 11.46
N ARG A 145 12.36 1.99 10.61
CA ARG A 145 12.94 2.69 9.46
C ARG A 145 12.22 2.39 8.15
N TRP A 146 11.22 1.52 8.17
CA TRP A 146 10.41 1.20 7.01
C TRP A 146 9.20 2.11 6.95
N VAL A 147 8.88 2.60 5.75
CA VAL A 147 7.73 3.46 5.46
C VAL A 147 6.69 2.64 4.70
N PRO A 148 5.39 2.73 5.04
CA PRO A 148 4.36 2.04 4.30
C PRO A 148 3.94 2.83 3.06
N GLY A 149 3.64 2.14 1.96
CA GLY A 149 3.22 2.79 0.73
C GLY A 149 2.79 1.82 -0.35
N VAL A 150 2.49 2.38 -1.51
CA VAL A 150 2.14 1.65 -2.73
C VAL A 150 2.97 2.19 -3.88
N SER A 151 3.64 1.30 -4.63
CA SER A 151 4.24 1.64 -5.92
C SER A 151 3.54 0.89 -7.04
N ALA A 152 3.28 1.59 -8.14
CA ALA A 152 2.79 1.01 -9.38
C ALA A 152 3.94 0.86 -10.38
N PHE A 153 4.07 -0.33 -10.95
CA PHE A 153 5.08 -0.66 -11.95
C PHE A 153 4.43 -1.14 -13.25
N GLN A 154 5.16 -0.99 -14.33
CA GLN A 154 4.74 -1.44 -15.66
C GLN A 154 5.89 -2.16 -16.38
N LYS A 155 5.58 -3.27 -17.08
CA LYS A 155 6.49 -3.87 -18.05
C LYS A 155 6.51 -3.04 -19.34
N ARG A 156 7.71 -2.70 -19.80
CA ARG A 156 7.99 -2.07 -21.09
C ARG A 156 9.12 -2.80 -21.82
N ASP A 157 9.32 -2.50 -23.11
CA ASP A 157 10.32 -3.19 -23.96
C ASP A 157 11.76 -3.11 -23.42
N GLY A 158 12.08 -2.12 -22.59
CA GLY A 158 13.38 -1.95 -21.95
C GLY A 158 13.48 -2.51 -20.52
N GLY A 159 12.46 -3.19 -19.99
CA GLY A 159 12.46 -3.71 -18.63
C GLY A 159 11.26 -3.24 -17.78
N VAL A 160 11.48 -3.05 -16.49
CA VAL A 160 10.45 -2.58 -15.55
C VAL A 160 10.63 -1.10 -15.28
N VAL A 161 9.53 -0.37 -15.25
CA VAL A 161 9.49 1.05 -14.88
C VAL A 161 8.51 1.29 -13.75
N ARG A 162 8.85 2.20 -12.82
CA ARG A 162 7.90 2.75 -11.85
C ARG A 162 7.11 3.87 -12.51
N VAL A 163 5.79 3.84 -12.42
CA VAL A 163 4.89 4.81 -13.08
C VAL A 163 4.14 5.70 -12.09
N SER A 164 4.02 5.28 -10.84
CA SER A 164 3.43 6.07 -9.76
C SER A 164 3.77 5.46 -8.41
N ASP A 165 3.69 6.26 -7.34
CA ASP A 165 3.74 5.79 -5.97
C ASP A 165 3.04 6.77 -5.02
N THR A 166 2.75 6.29 -3.82
CA THR A 166 2.22 7.11 -2.73
C THR A 166 2.47 6.43 -1.38
N ASP A 167 2.65 7.23 -0.35
CA ASP A 167 2.70 6.76 1.03
C ASP A 167 1.32 6.32 1.50
N LEU A 168 1.28 5.39 2.46
CA LEU A 168 0.09 5.04 3.23
C LEU A 168 0.17 5.67 4.61
N GLY A 169 -0.91 6.32 5.03
CA GLY A 169 -0.99 7.00 6.32
C GLY A 169 -2.42 7.08 6.84
N PRO A 170 -2.63 7.45 8.10
CA PRO A 170 -3.97 7.74 8.60
C PRO A 170 -4.69 8.74 7.71
N SER A 171 -5.94 8.43 7.35
CA SER A 171 -6.79 9.22 6.44
C SER A 171 -6.41 9.18 4.96
N ASP A 172 -5.57 8.20 4.53
CA ASP A 172 -5.34 7.96 3.11
C ASP A 172 -6.60 7.42 2.39
N ASP A 173 -6.59 7.48 1.06
CA ASP A 173 -7.69 7.03 0.22
C ASP A 173 -7.77 5.49 0.05
N PHE A 174 -6.82 4.73 0.61
CA PHE A 174 -6.69 3.29 0.39
C PHE A 174 -7.31 2.44 1.51
N CYS A 175 -7.72 3.07 2.62
CA CYS A 175 -8.35 2.39 3.74
C CYS A 175 -9.71 3.01 4.07
N SER A 176 -10.78 2.30 3.74
CA SER A 176 -12.16 2.76 4.00
C SER A 176 -12.48 2.96 5.49
N VAL A 177 -11.69 2.39 6.40
CA VAL A 177 -11.91 2.53 7.85
C VAL A 177 -11.86 4.00 8.27
N TRP A 178 -10.87 4.78 7.78
CA TRP A 178 -10.75 6.19 8.12
C TRP A 178 -11.99 6.97 7.70
N HIS A 179 -12.39 6.87 6.44
CA HIS A 179 -13.54 7.57 5.89
C HIS A 179 -14.86 7.18 6.56
N LEU A 180 -14.99 5.94 7.02
CA LEU A 180 -16.17 5.50 7.78
C LEU A 180 -16.18 6.08 9.19
N LEU A 181 -15.04 6.10 9.88
CA LEU A 181 -14.93 6.69 11.21
C LEU A 181 -15.16 8.21 11.18
N ASP A 182 -14.70 8.90 10.14
CA ASP A 182 -14.91 10.34 9.94
C ASP A 182 -16.40 10.72 9.77
N MET A 183 -17.28 9.75 9.48
CA MET A 183 -18.72 9.98 9.47
C MET A 183 -19.35 10.04 10.87
N LEU A 184 -18.63 9.59 11.89
CA LEU A 184 -19.10 9.64 13.28
C LEU A 184 -18.91 11.05 13.86
N PRO A 185 -19.74 11.47 14.83
CA PRO A 185 -19.64 12.82 15.42
C PRO A 185 -18.28 13.17 16.01
N GLU A 186 -17.58 12.18 16.58
CA GLU A 186 -16.26 12.33 17.19
C GLU A 186 -15.11 11.82 16.31
N GLY A 187 -15.42 11.44 15.05
CA GLY A 187 -14.43 10.82 14.16
C GLY A 187 -13.84 9.53 14.75
N PRO A 188 -12.54 9.28 14.54
CA PRO A 188 -11.87 8.12 15.12
C PRO A 188 -11.76 8.11 16.64
N ALA A 189 -11.92 9.24 17.32
CA ALA A 189 -11.89 9.37 18.79
C ALA A 189 -10.69 8.68 19.46
N GLY A 190 -9.51 8.76 18.85
CA GLY A 190 -8.30 8.10 19.35
C GLY A 190 -8.26 6.59 19.11
N TRP A 191 -9.18 6.05 18.29
CA TRP A 191 -9.14 4.65 17.91
C TRP A 191 -7.88 4.34 17.08
N GLU A 192 -7.30 3.19 17.37
CA GLU A 192 -6.17 2.62 16.64
C GLU A 192 -6.42 1.16 16.27
N PRO A 193 -5.88 0.69 15.12
CA PRO A 193 -6.04 -0.70 14.73
C PRO A 193 -5.35 -1.66 15.70
N LYS A 194 -5.88 -2.87 15.81
CA LYS A 194 -5.34 -3.95 16.65
C LYS A 194 -5.12 -5.20 15.82
N PHE A 195 -4.17 -6.03 16.24
CA PHE A 195 -3.97 -7.34 15.61
C PHE A 195 -5.13 -8.32 15.88
N ARG A 196 -5.83 -8.14 16.99
CA ARG A 196 -6.98 -8.95 17.39
C ARG A 196 -8.04 -8.06 18.02
N TYR A 197 -9.28 -8.35 17.68
CA TYR A 197 -10.47 -7.76 18.28
C TYR A 197 -11.20 -8.81 19.10
N ALA A 198 -11.84 -8.40 20.19
CA ALA A 198 -12.59 -9.29 21.08
C ALA A 198 -13.86 -9.79 20.37
#